data_ce05633bb7426950fd165bc9d5ab62cc
#
_entry.id   ce05633bb7426950fd165bc9d5ab62cc
#
_cell.length_a   1.000
_cell.length_b   1.000
_cell.length_c   1.000
_cell.angle_alpha   90.00
_cell.angle_beta   90.00
_cell.angle_gamma   90.00
#
_symmetry.space_group_name_H-M   'P 1'
#
loop_
_entity.id
_entity.type
_entity.pdbx_description
1 polymer ?
#
loop_
_entity_poly.entity_id
_entity_poly.type
_entity_poly.pdbx_seq_one_letter_code
_entity_poly.pdbx_strand_id
1 'polypeptide(L)'
;MKLAHLQQSFQTHVLQGDDEVVNELVADQRFPLSLRLGVYTHAYAARLVEVLAETFPAVQAALGTRLFTRQVSDFVRQHPSRFRSARDYGEQLPAWLASRLSGPRAQAIADLARFEWAMAAAFDAADAPALKPEVLASVEPANWPGLQFAFSPSLRRLSVTSNCVAWWKFGCAEQPRPGRWRATCTQQWLIWRQELALFYRRLPQAEAQALDAALAGQTFGQLCEQLSGPTAAAKLLQGWFNAGLVVGI
;
A
#
# COMPACT_ATOMS: atom_id res chain seq x y z
N MET A 1 19.62 32.37 -17.94
CA MET A 1 18.70 31.69 -17.00
C MET A 1 19.43 30.56 -16.29
N LYS A 2 19.11 30.27 -15.01
CA LYS A 2 19.71 29.13 -14.31
C LYS A 2 18.91 27.87 -14.66
N LEU A 3 19.60 26.75 -14.92
CA LEU A 3 18.97 25.45 -15.27
C LEU A 3 17.84 25.05 -14.29
N ALA A 4 18.05 25.32 -12.99
CA ALA A 4 17.05 25.03 -11.97
C ALA A 4 15.72 25.77 -12.19
N HIS A 5 15.74 27.00 -12.67
CA HIS A 5 14.54 27.77 -12.98
C HIS A 5 13.78 27.14 -14.17
N LEU A 6 14.50 26.82 -15.24
CA LEU A 6 13.89 26.15 -16.41
C LEU A 6 13.23 24.81 -16.03
N GLN A 7 13.91 24.01 -15.19
CA GLN A 7 13.35 22.74 -14.70
C GLN A 7 12.09 22.96 -13.86
N GLN A 8 12.09 23.99 -13.00
CA GLN A 8 10.94 24.34 -12.18
C GLN A 8 9.74 24.77 -13.03
N SER A 9 9.94 25.72 -13.98
CA SER A 9 8.87 26.21 -14.88
C SER A 9 8.33 25.08 -15.74
N PHE A 10 9.21 24.19 -16.26
CA PHE A 10 8.79 23.02 -17.02
C PHE A 10 7.96 22.04 -16.19
N GLN A 11 8.39 21.75 -14.95
CA GLN A 11 7.63 20.90 -14.02
C GLN A 11 6.27 21.53 -13.70
N THR A 12 6.21 22.84 -13.43
CA THR A 12 4.96 23.54 -13.17
C THR A 12 4.01 23.46 -14.37
N HIS A 13 4.54 23.61 -15.59
CA HIS A 13 3.73 23.42 -16.80
C HIS A 13 3.14 22.00 -16.89
N VAL A 14 3.95 20.97 -16.71
CA VAL A 14 3.49 19.56 -16.81
C VAL A 14 2.44 19.24 -15.75
N LEU A 15 2.59 19.77 -14.52
CA LEU A 15 1.71 19.46 -13.39
C LEU A 15 0.46 20.34 -13.31
N GLN A 16 0.53 21.61 -13.73
CA GLN A 16 -0.48 22.63 -13.49
C GLN A 16 -0.97 23.34 -14.75
N GLY A 17 -0.26 23.15 -15.88
CA GLY A 17 -0.60 23.80 -17.15
C GLY A 17 -0.18 25.27 -17.21
N ASP A 18 0.79 25.69 -16.39
CA ASP A 18 1.33 27.05 -16.43
C ASP A 18 2.19 27.28 -17.66
N ASP A 19 2.06 28.43 -18.33
CA ASP A 19 2.71 28.72 -19.61
C ASP A 19 4.02 29.54 -19.46
N GLU A 20 4.53 29.76 -18.25
CA GLU A 20 5.78 30.52 -18.02
C GLU A 20 6.95 29.92 -18.81
N VAL A 21 7.05 28.59 -18.86
CA VAL A 21 8.10 27.86 -19.58
C VAL A 21 8.11 28.14 -21.08
N VAL A 22 6.98 28.53 -21.68
CA VAL A 22 6.88 28.84 -23.13
C VAL A 22 7.86 29.97 -23.53
N ASN A 23 8.04 30.96 -22.65
CA ASN A 23 8.92 32.10 -22.89
C ASN A 23 10.41 31.72 -22.85
N GLU A 24 10.74 30.57 -22.34
CA GLU A 24 12.08 30.05 -22.10
C GLU A 24 12.55 29.08 -23.19
N LEU A 25 11.62 28.61 -24.03
CA LEU A 25 11.88 27.59 -25.03
C LEU A 25 12.14 28.17 -26.41
N VAL A 26 13.04 27.54 -27.13
CA VAL A 26 13.34 27.91 -28.53
C VAL A 26 12.16 27.55 -29.43
N ALA A 27 11.68 28.53 -30.16
CA ALA A 27 10.65 28.32 -31.19
C ALA A 27 11.18 27.43 -32.32
N ASP A 28 10.35 26.51 -32.77
CA ASP A 28 10.62 25.68 -33.96
C ASP A 28 9.48 25.89 -34.96
N GLN A 29 9.84 26.17 -36.20
CA GLN A 29 8.85 26.39 -37.29
C GLN A 29 8.09 25.13 -37.67
N ARG A 30 8.66 23.93 -37.40
CA ARG A 30 8.07 22.63 -37.74
C ARG A 30 7.03 22.16 -36.73
N PHE A 31 7.29 22.43 -35.45
CA PHE A 31 6.45 21.93 -34.34
C PHE A 31 6.12 23.05 -33.36
N PRO A 32 4.85 23.49 -33.28
CA PRO A 32 4.41 24.49 -32.32
C PRO A 32 4.78 24.08 -30.87
N LEU A 33 5.16 25.05 -30.05
CA LEU A 33 5.55 24.82 -28.66
C LEU A 33 4.46 24.11 -27.87
N SER A 34 3.19 24.47 -28.09
CA SER A 34 2.04 23.83 -27.46
C SER A 34 1.95 22.33 -27.77
N LEU A 35 2.25 21.92 -28.99
CA LEU A 35 2.30 20.49 -29.35
C LEU A 35 3.46 19.79 -28.65
N ARG A 36 4.65 20.40 -28.64
CA ARG A 36 5.85 19.82 -28.01
C ARG A 36 5.66 19.67 -26.49
N LEU A 37 5.15 20.67 -25.81
CA LEU A 37 4.84 20.64 -24.37
C LEU A 37 3.69 19.66 -24.07
N GLY A 38 2.67 19.63 -24.94
CA GLY A 38 1.56 18.69 -24.84
C GLY A 38 1.98 17.22 -24.82
N VAL A 39 3.07 16.87 -25.56
CA VAL A 39 3.63 15.51 -25.52
C VAL A 39 4.02 15.12 -24.08
N TYR A 40 4.71 16.00 -23.36
CA TYR A 40 5.16 15.72 -21.99
C TYR A 40 4.00 15.68 -20.99
N THR A 41 3.05 16.61 -21.10
CA THR A 41 1.87 16.63 -20.23
C THR A 41 1.01 15.39 -20.42
N HIS A 42 0.80 14.96 -21.66
CA HIS A 42 0.06 13.72 -21.95
C HIS A 42 0.84 12.48 -21.52
N ALA A 43 2.15 12.43 -21.78
CA ALA A 43 3.00 11.30 -21.37
C ALA A 43 3.03 11.14 -19.84
N TYR A 44 3.13 12.24 -19.10
CA TYR A 44 3.08 12.23 -17.64
C TYR A 44 1.75 11.61 -17.13
N ALA A 45 0.62 12.11 -17.62
CA ALA A 45 -0.68 11.60 -17.20
C ALA A 45 -0.87 10.12 -17.61
N ALA A 46 -0.49 9.75 -18.83
CA ALA A 46 -0.56 8.38 -19.31
C ALA A 46 0.30 7.43 -18.46
N ARG A 47 1.53 7.84 -18.13
CA ARG A 47 2.43 7.05 -17.28
C ARG A 47 1.88 6.81 -15.88
N LEU A 48 1.27 7.81 -15.26
CA LEU A 48 0.62 7.62 -13.95
C LEU A 48 -0.58 6.68 -14.03
N VAL A 49 -1.36 6.76 -15.11
CA VAL A 49 -2.48 5.81 -15.32
C VAL A 49 -1.96 4.38 -15.48
N GLU A 50 -0.87 4.17 -16.21
CA GLU A 50 -0.22 2.86 -16.36
C GLU A 50 0.28 2.33 -15.02
N VAL A 51 1.01 3.14 -14.26
CA VAL A 51 1.50 2.76 -12.92
C VAL A 51 0.35 2.35 -12.00
N LEU A 52 -0.76 3.10 -12.01
CA LEU A 52 -1.92 2.74 -11.21
C LEU A 52 -2.61 1.46 -11.71
N ALA A 53 -2.59 1.19 -13.02
CA ALA A 53 -3.10 -0.08 -13.54
C ALA A 53 -2.22 -1.28 -13.14
N GLU A 54 -0.90 -1.10 -13.10
CA GLU A 54 0.05 -2.11 -12.61
C GLU A 54 -0.09 -2.34 -11.10
N THR A 55 -0.38 -1.29 -10.33
CA THR A 55 -0.53 -1.36 -8.86
C THR A 55 -1.88 -1.93 -8.44
N PHE A 56 -2.95 -1.72 -9.23
CA PHE A 56 -4.33 -2.09 -8.89
C PHE A 56 -4.98 -3.03 -9.92
N PRO A 57 -4.34 -4.16 -10.27
CA PRO A 57 -4.84 -5.07 -11.31
C PRO A 57 -6.17 -5.73 -10.93
N ALA A 58 -6.40 -6.09 -9.66
CA ALA A 58 -7.65 -6.69 -9.23
C ALA A 58 -8.79 -5.66 -9.18
N VAL A 59 -8.53 -4.41 -8.82
CA VAL A 59 -9.51 -3.31 -8.95
C VAL A 59 -9.88 -3.13 -10.43
N GLN A 60 -8.90 -3.14 -11.33
CA GLN A 60 -9.14 -3.06 -12.77
C GLN A 60 -9.99 -4.23 -13.27
N ALA A 61 -9.66 -5.46 -12.89
CA ALA A 61 -10.45 -6.66 -13.24
C ALA A 61 -11.88 -6.59 -12.69
N ALA A 62 -12.04 -6.06 -11.47
CA ALA A 62 -13.34 -5.93 -10.82
C ALA A 62 -14.23 -4.84 -11.43
N LEU A 63 -13.67 -3.70 -11.81
CA LEU A 63 -14.39 -2.57 -12.43
C LEU A 63 -14.60 -2.77 -13.94
N GLY A 64 -13.69 -3.47 -14.59
CA GLY A 64 -13.51 -3.50 -16.03
C GLY A 64 -12.64 -2.32 -16.50
N THR A 65 -11.82 -2.57 -17.54
CA THR A 65 -10.80 -1.63 -18.03
C THR A 65 -11.36 -0.23 -18.32
N ARG A 66 -12.51 -0.13 -18.98
CA ARG A 66 -13.08 1.17 -19.37
C ARG A 66 -13.44 2.05 -18.15
N LEU A 67 -14.10 1.49 -17.13
CA LEU A 67 -14.49 2.24 -15.95
C LEU A 67 -13.27 2.57 -15.09
N PHE A 68 -12.37 1.61 -14.93
CA PHE A 68 -11.10 1.80 -14.21
C PHE A 68 -10.30 2.96 -14.82
N THR A 69 -10.00 2.90 -16.14
CA THR A 69 -9.22 3.94 -16.82
C THR A 69 -9.87 5.32 -16.65
N ARG A 70 -11.19 5.42 -16.77
CA ARG A 70 -11.90 6.69 -16.56
C ARG A 70 -11.69 7.23 -15.13
N GLN A 71 -11.89 6.39 -14.10
CA GLN A 71 -11.73 6.79 -12.71
C GLN A 71 -10.29 7.20 -12.40
N VAL A 72 -9.33 6.42 -12.87
CA VAL A 72 -7.91 6.69 -12.65
C VAL A 72 -7.44 7.95 -13.40
N SER A 73 -7.90 8.17 -14.64
CA SER A 73 -7.61 9.42 -15.37
C SER A 73 -8.17 10.65 -14.67
N ASP A 74 -9.39 10.55 -14.10
CA ASP A 74 -9.99 11.61 -13.32
C ASP A 74 -9.21 11.86 -12.02
N PHE A 75 -8.75 10.80 -11.37
CA PHE A 75 -7.89 10.86 -10.18
C PHE A 75 -6.56 11.57 -10.49
N VAL A 76 -5.85 11.15 -11.54
CA VAL A 76 -4.56 11.75 -11.95
C VAL A 76 -4.68 13.24 -12.22
N ARG A 77 -5.77 13.68 -12.86
CA ARG A 77 -6.00 15.12 -13.12
C ARG A 77 -6.22 15.94 -11.85
N GLN A 78 -6.84 15.37 -10.82
CA GLN A 78 -7.17 16.09 -9.59
C GLN A 78 -6.11 15.92 -8.48
N HIS A 79 -5.23 14.93 -8.62
CA HIS A 79 -4.18 14.61 -7.64
C HIS A 79 -2.82 14.52 -8.36
N PRO A 80 -2.26 15.66 -8.82
CA PRO A 80 -0.93 15.63 -9.41
C PRO A 80 0.10 15.06 -8.42
N SER A 81 1.03 14.25 -8.93
CA SER A 81 2.02 13.61 -8.07
C SER A 81 2.93 14.64 -7.39
N ARG A 82 3.16 14.46 -6.10
CA ARG A 82 4.13 15.18 -5.29
C ARG A 82 5.36 14.34 -4.96
N PHE A 83 5.37 13.10 -5.44
CA PHE A 83 6.41 12.13 -5.16
C PHE A 83 7.47 12.13 -6.27
N ARG A 84 8.71 11.82 -5.89
CA ARG A 84 9.80 11.63 -6.84
C ARG A 84 9.70 10.31 -7.59
N SER A 85 9.16 9.31 -6.93
CA SER A 85 8.92 7.98 -7.49
C SER A 85 7.43 7.78 -7.77
N ALA A 86 7.10 7.28 -8.96
CA ALA A 86 5.74 6.90 -9.30
C ALA A 86 5.22 5.72 -8.45
N ARG A 87 6.12 4.95 -7.83
CA ARG A 87 5.82 3.88 -6.89
C ARG A 87 5.02 4.36 -5.68
N ASP A 88 5.30 5.59 -5.20
CA ASP A 88 4.63 6.18 -4.05
C ASP A 88 3.28 6.82 -4.42
N TYR A 89 2.91 6.77 -5.70
CA TYR A 89 1.69 7.38 -6.22
C TYR A 89 0.55 6.36 -6.27
N GLY A 90 -0.46 6.51 -5.42
CA GLY A 90 -1.63 5.61 -5.40
C GLY A 90 -2.31 5.49 -4.03
N GLU A 91 -1.67 5.95 -2.96
CA GLU A 91 -2.20 5.84 -1.59
C GLU A 91 -3.61 6.41 -1.44
N GLN A 92 -3.92 7.49 -2.14
CA GLN A 92 -5.22 8.16 -2.04
C GLN A 92 -6.30 7.56 -2.97
N LEU A 93 -5.91 6.69 -3.91
CA LEU A 93 -6.86 6.10 -4.87
C LEU A 93 -7.99 5.30 -4.18
N PRO A 94 -7.78 4.52 -3.10
CA PRO A 94 -8.86 3.84 -2.40
C PRO A 94 -9.95 4.78 -1.88
N ALA A 95 -9.56 5.89 -1.25
CA ALA A 95 -10.50 6.91 -0.75
C ALA A 95 -11.21 7.63 -1.89
N TRP A 96 -10.51 7.92 -2.98
CA TRP A 96 -11.08 8.48 -4.20
C TRP A 96 -12.16 7.57 -4.77
N LEU A 97 -11.87 6.29 -4.94
CA LEU A 97 -12.84 5.32 -5.45
C LEU A 97 -14.07 5.20 -4.55
N ALA A 98 -13.88 5.21 -3.22
CA ALA A 98 -14.98 5.22 -2.26
C ALA A 98 -15.92 6.42 -2.44
N SER A 99 -15.37 7.60 -2.74
CA SER A 99 -16.16 8.83 -2.93
C SER A 99 -16.85 8.93 -4.29
N ARG A 100 -16.31 8.28 -5.31
CA ARG A 100 -16.80 8.38 -6.71
C ARG A 100 -17.73 7.27 -7.13
N LEU A 101 -17.63 6.13 -6.48
CA LEU A 101 -18.51 5.00 -6.70
C LEU A 101 -19.71 5.08 -5.73
N SER A 102 -20.83 4.45 -6.09
CA SER A 102 -22.05 4.43 -5.27
C SER A 102 -22.53 2.99 -5.04
N GLY A 103 -23.39 2.86 -4.01
CA GLY A 103 -24.00 1.58 -3.66
C GLY A 103 -23.07 0.61 -2.91
N PRO A 104 -23.54 -0.61 -2.61
CA PRO A 104 -22.79 -1.59 -1.80
C PRO A 104 -21.44 -2.01 -2.39
N ARG A 105 -21.25 -1.81 -3.69
CA ARG A 105 -20.01 -2.12 -4.40
C ARG A 105 -18.90 -1.10 -4.10
N ALA A 106 -19.25 0.14 -3.79
CA ALA A 106 -18.28 1.22 -3.59
C ALA A 106 -17.29 0.89 -2.46
N GLN A 107 -17.81 0.52 -1.28
CA GLN A 107 -16.99 0.14 -0.13
C GLN A 107 -16.13 -1.09 -0.43
N ALA A 108 -16.67 -2.08 -1.13
CA ALA A 108 -15.94 -3.29 -1.46
C ALA A 108 -14.81 -3.05 -2.46
N ILE A 109 -14.97 -2.14 -3.43
CA ILE A 109 -13.90 -1.70 -4.33
C ILE A 109 -12.83 -0.90 -3.57
N ALA A 110 -13.25 -0.04 -2.64
CA ALA A 110 -12.30 0.69 -1.79
C ALA A 110 -11.50 -0.25 -0.87
N ASP A 111 -12.15 -1.29 -0.30
CA ASP A 111 -11.48 -2.33 0.47
C ASP A 111 -10.47 -3.10 -0.39
N LEU A 112 -10.86 -3.45 -1.63
CA LEU A 112 -9.97 -4.11 -2.58
C LEU A 112 -8.77 -3.23 -2.93
N ALA A 113 -9.00 -1.97 -3.23
CA ALA A 113 -7.90 -1.03 -3.52
C ALA A 113 -6.97 -0.83 -2.32
N ARG A 114 -7.52 -0.75 -1.09
CA ARG A 114 -6.70 -0.70 0.13
C ARG A 114 -5.84 -1.96 0.31
N PHE A 115 -6.40 -3.11 -0.06
CA PHE A 115 -5.68 -4.38 0.04
C PHE A 115 -4.52 -4.43 -0.97
N GLU A 116 -4.75 -4.06 -2.25
CA GLU A 116 -3.70 -3.99 -3.27
C GLU A 116 -2.62 -2.96 -2.92
N TRP A 117 -3.02 -1.78 -2.44
CA TRP A 117 -2.06 -0.79 -1.97
C TRP A 117 -1.20 -1.30 -0.80
N ALA A 118 -1.80 -2.01 0.17
CA ALA A 118 -1.07 -2.58 1.28
C ALA A 118 -0.06 -3.66 0.82
N MET A 119 -0.42 -4.46 -0.21
CA MET A 119 0.49 -5.42 -0.83
C MET A 119 1.68 -4.71 -1.51
N ALA A 120 1.41 -3.68 -2.32
CA ALA A 120 2.45 -2.89 -2.98
C ALA A 120 3.37 -2.20 -1.94
N ALA A 121 2.78 -1.54 -0.94
CA ALA A 121 3.53 -0.87 0.12
C ALA A 121 4.35 -1.83 1.02
N ALA A 122 3.90 -3.08 1.18
CA ALA A 122 4.67 -4.11 1.88
C ALA A 122 5.84 -4.60 1.03
N PHE A 123 5.63 -4.73 -0.30
CA PHE A 123 6.70 -5.16 -1.22
C PHE A 123 7.82 -4.12 -1.29
N ASP A 124 7.46 -2.85 -1.36
CA ASP A 124 8.39 -1.74 -1.54
C ASP A 124 9.02 -1.21 -0.22
N ALA A 125 8.64 -1.78 0.91
CA ALA A 125 9.20 -1.39 2.20
C ALA A 125 10.71 -1.70 2.30
N ALA A 126 11.40 -0.96 3.17
CA ALA A 126 12.81 -1.20 3.43
C ALA A 126 13.10 -2.63 3.88
N ASP A 127 14.25 -3.14 3.51
CA ASP A 127 14.71 -4.44 3.97
C ASP A 127 15.11 -4.38 5.45
N ALA A 128 14.75 -5.42 6.19
CA ALA A 128 15.22 -5.64 7.54
C ALA A 128 15.37 -7.15 7.78
N PRO A 129 16.53 -7.60 8.27
CA PRO A 129 16.76 -9.02 8.50
C PRO A 129 15.86 -9.51 9.63
N ALA A 130 15.10 -10.57 9.37
CA ALA A 130 14.28 -11.21 10.38
C ALA A 130 15.14 -11.89 11.43
N LEU A 131 14.80 -11.70 12.71
CA LEU A 131 15.42 -12.42 13.80
C LEU A 131 14.93 -13.87 13.81
N LYS A 132 15.86 -14.78 14.08
CA LYS A 132 15.54 -16.20 14.25
C LYS A 132 15.07 -16.47 15.68
N PRO A 133 14.16 -17.45 15.89
CA PRO A 133 13.65 -17.79 17.24
C PRO A 133 14.76 -18.15 18.24
N GLU A 134 15.92 -18.64 17.76
CA GLU A 134 17.05 -19.04 18.60
C GLU A 134 17.63 -17.88 19.42
N VAL A 135 17.45 -16.63 18.96
CA VAL A 135 17.86 -15.42 19.70
C VAL A 135 17.15 -15.37 21.07
N LEU A 136 15.92 -15.83 21.16
CA LEU A 136 15.17 -15.87 22.42
C LEU A 136 15.79 -16.82 23.45
N ALA A 137 16.48 -17.87 23.01
CA ALA A 137 17.16 -18.82 23.90
C ALA A 137 18.37 -18.20 24.60
N SER A 138 18.94 -17.12 24.05
CA SER A 138 20.06 -16.39 24.67
C SER A 138 19.62 -15.35 25.69
N VAL A 139 18.32 -15.08 25.82
CA VAL A 139 17.78 -14.11 26.79
C VAL A 139 17.62 -14.76 28.15
N GLU A 140 18.23 -14.17 29.16
CA GLU A 140 18.06 -14.63 30.54
C GLU A 140 16.58 -14.55 30.96
N PRO A 141 16.05 -15.60 31.69
CA PRO A 141 14.65 -15.65 32.09
C PRO A 141 14.16 -14.41 32.84
N ALA A 142 15.01 -13.79 33.64
CA ALA A 142 14.69 -12.58 34.41
C ALA A 142 14.41 -11.36 33.51
N ASN A 143 14.95 -11.32 32.30
CA ASN A 143 14.82 -10.19 31.37
C ASN A 143 13.59 -10.32 30.44
N TRP A 144 12.97 -11.52 30.35
CA TRP A 144 11.83 -11.76 29.46
C TRP A 144 10.67 -10.79 29.65
N PRO A 145 10.24 -10.45 30.88
CA PRO A 145 9.12 -9.53 31.06
C PRO A 145 9.36 -8.14 30.45
N GLY A 146 10.62 -7.72 30.37
CA GLY A 146 11.00 -6.41 29.84
C GLY A 146 11.22 -6.36 28.34
N LEU A 147 11.18 -7.49 27.62
CA LEU A 147 11.43 -7.52 26.17
C LEU A 147 10.42 -6.68 25.40
N GLN A 148 10.91 -5.88 24.50
CA GLN A 148 10.15 -5.16 23.48
C GLN A 148 10.57 -5.67 22.09
N PHE A 149 9.64 -5.59 21.13
CA PHE A 149 9.88 -6.16 19.80
C PHE A 149 9.83 -5.09 18.71
N ALA A 150 10.85 -5.07 17.86
CA ALA A 150 10.81 -4.30 16.64
C ALA A 150 10.30 -5.18 15.49
N PHE A 151 9.40 -4.64 14.69
CA PHE A 151 8.75 -5.37 13.59
C PHE A 151 9.28 -4.94 12.23
N SER A 152 9.18 -5.86 11.26
CA SER A 152 9.57 -5.61 9.87
C SER A 152 8.91 -4.34 9.34
N PRO A 153 9.65 -3.45 8.66
CA PRO A 153 9.09 -2.31 7.95
C PRO A 153 8.04 -2.66 6.89
N SER A 154 8.04 -3.91 6.42
CA SER A 154 7.06 -4.39 5.45
C SER A 154 5.71 -4.76 6.06
N LEU A 155 5.60 -4.86 7.38
CA LEU A 155 4.37 -5.24 8.06
C LEU A 155 3.28 -4.20 7.81
N ARG A 156 2.12 -4.66 7.31
CA ARG A 156 0.92 -3.85 7.12
C ARG A 156 -0.27 -4.54 7.77
N ARG A 157 -1.12 -3.74 8.37
CA ARG A 157 -2.41 -4.18 8.91
C ARG A 157 -3.54 -3.50 8.18
N LEU A 158 -4.58 -4.26 7.89
CA LEU A 158 -5.73 -3.78 7.15
C LEU A 158 -7.02 -4.33 7.73
N SER A 159 -7.99 -3.45 7.97
CA SER A 159 -9.38 -3.81 8.30
C SER A 159 -10.24 -3.68 7.05
N VAL A 160 -10.98 -4.72 6.71
CA VAL A 160 -11.94 -4.72 5.60
C VAL A 160 -13.29 -5.23 6.07
N THR A 161 -14.34 -4.73 5.42
CA THR A 161 -15.75 -5.07 5.72
C THR A 161 -16.45 -5.79 4.58
N SER A 162 -15.68 -6.29 3.62
CA SER A 162 -16.18 -6.96 2.42
C SER A 162 -15.38 -8.22 2.09
N ASN A 163 -15.87 -8.97 1.11
CA ASN A 163 -15.16 -10.13 0.56
C ASN A 163 -14.09 -9.74 -0.48
N CYS A 164 -13.42 -8.60 -0.30
CA CYS A 164 -12.46 -8.04 -1.25
C CYS A 164 -11.28 -8.98 -1.54
N VAL A 165 -10.80 -9.75 -0.56
CA VAL A 165 -9.68 -10.68 -0.77
C VAL A 165 -10.01 -11.80 -1.75
N ALA A 166 -11.27 -12.25 -1.82
CA ALA A 166 -11.68 -13.19 -2.86
C ALA A 166 -11.64 -12.56 -4.26
N TRP A 167 -11.98 -11.27 -4.36
CA TRP A 167 -11.85 -10.51 -5.61
C TRP A 167 -10.40 -10.23 -5.98
N TRP A 168 -9.54 -10.00 -5.01
CA TRP A 168 -8.12 -9.88 -5.25
C TRP A 168 -7.52 -11.17 -5.83
N LYS A 169 -7.83 -12.33 -5.24
CA LYS A 169 -7.41 -13.65 -5.77
C LYS A 169 -7.90 -13.90 -7.19
N PHE A 170 -9.11 -13.47 -7.50
CA PHE A 170 -9.61 -13.52 -8.88
C PHE A 170 -8.79 -12.61 -9.81
N GLY A 171 -8.49 -11.38 -9.40
CA GLY A 171 -7.67 -10.44 -10.18
C GLY A 171 -6.26 -10.94 -10.45
N CYS A 172 -5.68 -11.71 -9.53
CA CYS A 172 -4.39 -12.38 -9.69
C CYS A 172 -4.47 -13.72 -10.44
N ALA A 173 -5.63 -14.09 -10.98
CA ALA A 173 -5.91 -15.37 -11.65
C ALA A 173 -5.68 -16.62 -10.77
N GLU A 174 -5.66 -16.47 -9.44
CA GLU A 174 -5.48 -17.57 -8.50
C GLU A 174 -6.78 -18.36 -8.24
N GLN A 175 -7.93 -17.71 -8.45
CA GLN A 175 -9.24 -18.30 -8.17
C GLN A 175 -10.29 -17.85 -9.21
N PRO A 176 -11.38 -18.62 -9.39
CA PRO A 176 -12.48 -18.21 -10.27
C PRO A 176 -13.17 -16.95 -9.72
N ARG A 177 -13.84 -16.21 -10.62
CA ARG A 177 -14.55 -14.99 -10.27
C ARG A 177 -15.54 -15.22 -9.12
N PRO A 178 -15.47 -14.43 -8.04
CA PRO A 178 -16.47 -14.46 -6.98
C PRO A 178 -17.85 -14.07 -7.51
N GLY A 179 -18.92 -14.67 -6.94
CA GLY A 179 -20.27 -14.40 -7.43
C GLY A 179 -20.71 -12.97 -7.24
N ARG A 180 -20.92 -12.53 -6.00
CA ARG A 180 -21.38 -11.17 -5.65
C ARG A 180 -20.46 -10.51 -4.65
N TRP A 181 -20.41 -9.18 -4.70
CA TRP A 181 -19.87 -8.39 -3.62
C TRP A 181 -20.73 -8.59 -2.37
N ARG A 182 -20.10 -8.84 -1.26
CA ARG A 182 -20.76 -9.09 0.04
C ARG A 182 -20.11 -8.23 1.10
N ALA A 183 -20.91 -7.55 1.88
CA ALA A 183 -20.46 -7.04 3.16
C ALA A 183 -20.19 -8.23 4.11
N THR A 184 -19.17 -8.10 4.93
CA THR A 184 -18.80 -9.08 5.96
C THR A 184 -18.69 -8.35 7.30
N CYS A 185 -18.64 -9.11 8.40
CA CYS A 185 -18.10 -8.54 9.64
C CYS A 185 -16.68 -8.03 9.37
N THR A 186 -16.23 -7.07 10.16
CA THR A 186 -14.87 -6.54 10.06
C THR A 186 -13.85 -7.67 10.17
N GLN A 187 -13.02 -7.80 9.17
CA GLN A 187 -11.94 -8.77 9.11
C GLN A 187 -10.61 -8.02 9.15
N GLN A 188 -9.74 -8.47 10.05
CA GLN A 188 -8.38 -7.98 10.12
C GLN A 188 -7.47 -8.84 9.25
N TRP A 189 -6.58 -8.22 8.50
CA TRP A 189 -5.59 -8.87 7.66
C TRP A 189 -4.21 -8.37 8.03
N LEU A 190 -3.26 -9.29 8.03
CA LEU A 190 -1.84 -9.03 8.15
C LEU A 190 -1.20 -9.30 6.80
N ILE A 191 -0.39 -8.37 6.34
CA ILE A 191 0.34 -8.42 5.08
C ILE A 191 1.79 -8.10 5.39
N TRP A 192 2.73 -8.86 4.84
CA TRP A 192 4.15 -8.60 5.02
C TRP A 192 4.95 -9.20 3.87
N ARG A 193 6.19 -8.78 3.75
CA ARG A 193 7.17 -9.35 2.83
C ARG A 193 8.23 -10.12 3.60
N GLN A 194 8.59 -11.29 3.10
CA GLN A 194 9.74 -12.05 3.54
C GLN A 194 10.60 -12.31 2.30
N GLU A 195 11.81 -11.78 2.29
CA GLU A 195 12.66 -11.73 1.09
C GLU A 195 11.92 -11.02 -0.06
N LEU A 196 11.70 -11.71 -1.19
CA LEU A 196 10.97 -11.20 -2.35
C LEU A 196 9.52 -11.73 -2.44
N ALA A 197 9.05 -12.46 -1.43
CA ALA A 197 7.71 -13.03 -1.41
C ALA A 197 6.78 -12.25 -0.49
N LEU A 198 5.58 -11.94 -0.98
CA LEU A 198 4.51 -11.35 -0.19
C LEU A 198 3.68 -12.44 0.48
N PHE A 199 3.38 -12.22 1.74
CA PHE A 199 2.51 -13.07 2.54
C PHE A 199 1.33 -12.26 3.07
N TYR A 200 0.19 -12.94 3.23
CA TYR A 200 -0.97 -12.36 3.85
C TYR A 200 -1.80 -13.44 4.55
N ARG A 201 -2.43 -13.08 5.66
CA ARG A 201 -3.35 -13.97 6.37
C ARG A 201 -4.37 -13.17 7.17
N ARG A 202 -5.46 -13.84 7.52
CA ARG A 202 -6.39 -13.27 8.50
C ARG A 202 -5.69 -13.14 9.84
N LEU A 203 -5.98 -12.04 10.52
CA LEU A 203 -5.46 -11.74 11.84
C LEU A 203 -6.60 -11.89 12.85
N PRO A 204 -6.57 -12.91 13.73
CA PRO A 204 -7.54 -13.05 14.82
C PRO A 204 -7.55 -11.81 15.71
N GLN A 205 -8.71 -11.47 16.29
CA GLN A 205 -8.85 -10.23 17.06
C GLN A 205 -7.89 -10.15 18.24
N ALA A 206 -7.71 -11.25 18.98
CA ALA A 206 -6.77 -11.28 20.11
C ALA A 206 -5.32 -11.03 19.65
N GLU A 207 -4.92 -11.61 18.52
CA GLU A 207 -3.59 -11.37 17.93
C GLU A 207 -3.47 -9.94 17.42
N ALA A 208 -4.53 -9.37 16.82
CA ALA A 208 -4.53 -7.99 16.36
C ALA A 208 -4.28 -7.01 17.51
N GLN A 209 -4.94 -7.22 18.65
CA GLN A 209 -4.78 -6.40 19.84
C GLN A 209 -3.37 -6.54 20.43
N ALA A 210 -2.85 -7.78 20.52
CA ALA A 210 -1.49 -8.02 21.00
C ALA A 210 -0.43 -7.40 20.09
N LEU A 211 -0.63 -7.48 18.78
CA LEU A 211 0.28 -6.87 17.81
C LEU A 211 0.24 -5.33 17.88
N ASP A 212 -0.95 -4.71 18.09
CA ASP A 212 -1.08 -3.28 18.34
C ASP A 212 -0.31 -2.84 19.58
N ALA A 213 -0.46 -3.61 20.66
CA ALA A 213 0.22 -3.37 21.92
C ALA A 213 1.75 -3.47 21.76
N ALA A 214 2.22 -4.50 21.06
CA ALA A 214 3.64 -4.69 20.78
C ALA A 214 4.22 -3.58 19.88
N LEU A 215 3.48 -3.16 18.83
CA LEU A 215 3.87 -2.03 17.96
C LEU A 215 3.88 -0.69 18.72
N ALA A 216 3.06 -0.54 19.77
CA ALA A 216 3.07 0.60 20.67
C ALA A 216 4.21 0.54 21.73
N GLY A 217 5.09 -0.48 21.66
CA GLY A 217 6.24 -0.62 22.56
C GLY A 217 5.91 -1.27 23.91
N GLN A 218 4.75 -1.95 24.03
CA GLN A 218 4.47 -2.74 25.25
C GLN A 218 5.44 -3.91 25.35
N THR A 219 5.79 -4.23 26.61
CA THR A 219 6.73 -5.31 26.91
C THR A 219 6.05 -6.67 26.86
N PHE A 220 6.85 -7.74 26.76
CA PHE A 220 6.33 -9.11 26.80
C PHE A 220 5.52 -9.41 28.06
N GLY A 221 5.93 -8.87 29.22
CA GLY A 221 5.17 -8.99 30.46
C GLY A 221 3.77 -8.41 30.35
N GLN A 222 3.66 -7.20 29.78
CA GLN A 222 2.36 -6.55 29.54
C GLN A 222 1.50 -7.32 28.53
N LEU A 223 2.11 -7.90 27.49
CA LEU A 223 1.40 -8.78 26.55
C LEU A 223 0.86 -10.05 27.25
N CYS A 224 1.61 -10.62 28.19
CA CYS A 224 1.16 -11.76 28.99
C CYS A 224 -0.07 -11.41 29.85
N GLU A 225 -0.12 -10.19 30.39
CA GLU A 225 -1.27 -9.70 31.17
C GLU A 225 -2.53 -9.49 30.32
N GLN A 226 -2.35 -9.00 29.08
CA GLN A 226 -3.44 -8.80 28.13
C GLN A 226 -4.03 -10.10 27.56
N LEU A 227 -3.20 -11.11 27.43
CA LEU A 227 -3.55 -12.42 26.90
C LEU A 227 -3.88 -13.39 28.05
N SER A 228 -4.29 -14.60 27.71
CA SER A 228 -4.60 -15.64 28.71
C SER A 228 -3.32 -16.20 29.38
N GLY A 229 -2.31 -15.35 29.63
CA GLY A 229 -1.09 -15.70 30.34
C GLY A 229 0.13 -15.92 29.39
N PRO A 230 1.28 -16.26 29.99
CA PRO A 230 2.56 -16.31 29.27
C PRO A 230 2.61 -17.38 28.16
N THR A 231 1.89 -18.47 28.29
CA THR A 231 1.83 -19.53 27.27
C THR A 231 1.18 -19.02 25.97
N ALA A 232 0.09 -18.23 26.09
CA ALA A 232 -0.60 -17.65 24.92
C ALA A 232 0.28 -16.60 24.25
N ALA A 233 0.93 -15.73 25.03
CA ALA A 233 1.86 -14.73 24.54
C ALA A 233 3.06 -15.36 23.82
N ALA A 234 3.67 -16.39 24.42
CA ALA A 234 4.79 -17.12 23.82
C ALA A 234 4.42 -17.78 22.49
N LYS A 235 3.22 -18.36 22.39
CA LYS A 235 2.73 -18.96 21.14
C LYS A 235 2.55 -17.92 20.03
N LEU A 236 2.02 -16.74 20.35
CA LEU A 236 1.90 -15.64 19.39
C LEU A 236 3.29 -15.15 18.95
N LEU A 237 4.19 -14.95 19.90
CA LEU A 237 5.55 -14.51 19.65
C LEU A 237 6.29 -15.50 18.74
N GLN A 238 6.20 -16.80 19.03
CA GLN A 238 6.77 -17.84 18.16
C GLN A 238 6.19 -17.76 16.74
N GLY A 239 4.88 -17.50 16.59
CA GLY A 239 4.24 -17.29 15.29
C GLY A 239 4.81 -16.09 14.54
N TRP A 240 5.07 -14.97 15.23
CA TRP A 240 5.65 -13.77 14.65
C TRP A 240 7.12 -13.97 14.21
N PHE A 241 7.92 -14.69 15.03
CA PHE A 241 9.28 -15.05 14.64
C PHE A 241 9.30 -15.99 13.42
N ASN A 242 8.49 -17.05 13.44
CA ASN A 242 8.40 -17.99 12.32
C ASN A 242 7.91 -17.34 11.02
N ALA A 243 7.09 -16.29 11.13
CA ALA A 243 6.64 -15.50 10.00
C ALA A 243 7.65 -14.41 9.57
N GLY A 244 8.80 -14.32 10.23
CA GLY A 244 9.82 -13.31 9.93
C GLY A 244 9.38 -11.87 10.19
N LEU A 245 8.41 -11.67 11.11
CA LEU A 245 7.88 -10.34 11.42
C LEU A 245 8.75 -9.56 12.39
N VAL A 246 9.52 -10.24 13.24
CA VAL A 246 10.37 -9.61 14.26
C VAL A 246 11.76 -9.38 13.72
N VAL A 247 12.28 -8.16 13.86
CA VAL A 247 13.59 -7.72 13.36
C VAL A 247 14.51 -7.19 14.47
N GLY A 248 13.98 -7.03 15.71
CA GLY A 248 14.74 -6.60 16.90
C GLY A 248 14.03 -6.98 18.19
N ILE A 249 14.81 -7.09 19.28
CA ILE A 249 14.37 -7.29 20.66
C ILE A 249 15.14 -6.38 21.60
#